data_abe5e14ed1eada48d9006994263ce370
#
_entry.id   abe5e14ed1eada48d9006994263ce370
#
_cell.length_a   1.000
_cell.length_b   1.000
_cell.length_c   1.000
_cell.angle_alpha   90.00
_cell.angle_beta   90.00
_cell.angle_gamma   90.00
#
_symmetry.space_group_name_H-M   'P 1'
#
loop_
_entity.id
_entity.type
_entity.pdbx_description
1 polymer ?
#
loop_
_entity_poly.entity_id
_entity_poly.type
_entity_poly.pdbx_seq_one_letter_code
_entity_poly.pdbx_strand_id
1 'polypeptide(L)'
;MERLLPIRHAGEMATLVLILIVVAAIATILRRVRLPKDALVMASFPAVFLVFAIFSRIDIGDRHILPLYPFALLFCGVLWEWAEGRRAIMAVLLVMLAVHAADSVRYAPGYISYFNLFVAKDQGYKLLSDSNVDWGQGLLAVKKYEEQHPGETIHLLYWGSMEPQLYGVQAAGLSAGQWPRGTVIASVTALTGQFLPNPDAYRWLERYPRKRTLDHALFVFEVGGKEAELRGKP
;
A
#
# COMPACT_ATOMS: atom_id res chain seq x y z
N MET A 1 20.20 0.60 4.68
CA MET A 1 18.81 0.62 4.22
C MET A 1 18.25 -0.78 3.93
N GLU A 2 19.11 -1.77 3.67
CA GLU A 2 18.71 -3.15 3.29
C GLU A 2 18.15 -4.04 4.43
N ARG A 3 18.36 -3.70 5.70
CA ARG A 3 17.91 -4.55 6.84
C ARG A 3 16.41 -4.49 7.17
N LEU A 4 15.64 -3.64 6.48
CA LEU A 4 14.21 -3.44 6.74
C LEU A 4 13.29 -4.16 5.73
N LEU A 5 13.83 -4.88 4.75
CA LEU A 5 13.06 -5.59 3.73
C LEU A 5 11.92 -6.47 4.29
N PRO A 6 12.17 -7.35 5.28
CA PRO A 6 11.11 -8.22 5.80
C PRO A 6 9.98 -7.45 6.50
N ILE A 7 10.30 -6.30 7.13
CA ILE A 7 9.28 -5.47 7.80
C ILE A 7 8.43 -4.71 6.78
N ARG A 8 9.05 -4.26 5.68
CA ARG A 8 8.34 -3.57 4.59
C ARG A 8 7.31 -4.48 3.94
N HIS A 9 7.70 -5.69 3.55
CA HIS A 9 6.78 -6.69 2.97
C HIS A 9 5.65 -7.09 3.94
N ALA A 10 5.94 -7.20 5.24
CA ALA A 10 4.92 -7.49 6.22
C ALA A 10 3.82 -6.42 6.30
N GLY A 11 4.14 -5.17 5.94
CA GLY A 11 3.17 -4.07 5.91
C GLY A 11 2.11 -4.22 4.80
N GLU A 12 2.47 -4.81 3.67
CA GLU A 12 1.55 -5.01 2.53
C GLU A 12 0.73 -6.30 2.65
N MET A 13 1.29 -7.34 3.30
CA MET A 13 0.56 -8.59 3.51
C MET A 13 -0.70 -8.36 4.36
N ALA A 14 -1.80 -8.97 3.96
CA ALA A 14 -3.03 -8.94 4.76
C ALA A 14 -2.75 -9.44 6.19
N THR A 15 -3.16 -8.66 7.18
CA THR A 15 -2.94 -8.97 8.62
C THR A 15 -3.38 -10.39 8.98
N LEU A 16 -4.53 -10.82 8.44
CA LEU A 16 -5.03 -12.17 8.63
C LEU A 16 -4.04 -13.22 8.14
N VAL A 17 -3.51 -13.05 6.93
CA VAL A 17 -2.59 -14.03 6.32
C VAL A 17 -1.33 -14.17 7.17
N LEU A 18 -0.75 -13.07 7.64
CA LEU A 18 0.39 -13.10 8.56
C LEU A 18 0.10 -13.87 9.83
N ILE A 19 -1.03 -13.56 10.49
CA ILE A 19 -1.43 -14.22 11.73
C ILE A 19 -1.67 -15.71 11.48
N LEU A 20 -2.38 -16.07 10.40
CA LEU A 20 -2.66 -17.47 10.08
C LEU A 20 -1.39 -18.27 9.78
N ILE A 21 -0.42 -17.70 9.07
CA ILE A 21 0.88 -18.34 8.83
C ILE A 21 1.59 -18.62 10.15
N VAL A 22 1.65 -17.63 11.06
CA VAL A 22 2.29 -17.80 12.37
C VAL A 22 1.58 -18.87 13.20
N VAL A 23 0.24 -18.82 13.26
CA VAL A 23 -0.55 -19.81 14.00
C VAL A 23 -0.40 -21.21 13.41
N ALA A 24 -0.42 -21.35 12.08
CA ALA A 24 -0.21 -22.62 11.41
C ALA A 24 1.19 -23.17 11.68
N ALA A 25 2.22 -22.33 11.66
CA ALA A 25 3.59 -22.72 12.00
C ALA A 25 3.69 -23.21 13.45
N ILE A 26 3.13 -22.45 14.39
CA ILE A 26 3.10 -22.84 15.81
C ILE A 26 2.35 -24.17 16.00
N ALA A 27 1.17 -24.32 15.39
CA ALA A 27 0.37 -25.55 15.48
C ALA A 27 1.14 -26.78 14.95
N THR A 28 1.87 -26.60 13.85
CA THR A 28 2.72 -27.64 13.26
C THR A 28 3.89 -27.99 14.17
N ILE A 29 4.62 -26.98 14.71
CA ILE A 29 5.75 -27.17 15.62
C ILE A 29 5.30 -27.90 16.89
N LEU A 30 4.15 -27.53 17.44
CA LEU A 30 3.57 -28.18 18.62
C LEU A 30 2.93 -29.54 18.30
N ARG A 31 3.06 -30.04 17.07
CA ARG A 31 2.50 -31.31 16.58
C ARG A 31 0.97 -31.43 16.80
N ARG A 32 0.28 -30.30 16.80
CA ARG A 32 -1.19 -30.23 16.89
C ARG A 32 -1.85 -30.53 15.55
N VAL A 33 -1.11 -30.37 14.45
CA VAL A 33 -1.52 -30.64 13.09
C VAL A 33 -0.47 -31.51 12.42
N ARG A 34 -0.92 -32.47 11.63
CA ARG A 34 -0.03 -33.33 10.83
C ARG A 34 0.04 -32.77 9.43
N LEU A 35 1.25 -32.53 8.94
CA LEU A 35 1.44 -32.16 7.54
C LEU A 35 1.14 -33.34 6.63
N PRO A 36 0.57 -33.12 5.45
CA PRO A 36 0.39 -34.17 4.45
C PRO A 36 1.75 -34.76 4.04
N LYS A 37 1.75 -36.01 3.58
CA LYS A 37 3.00 -36.73 3.20
C LYS A 37 3.79 -35.96 2.12
N ASP A 38 3.08 -35.29 1.22
CA ASP A 38 3.65 -34.53 0.11
C ASP A 38 3.98 -33.07 0.48
N ALA A 39 3.85 -32.68 1.75
CA ALA A 39 4.12 -31.29 2.21
C ALA A 39 5.56 -30.85 1.87
N LEU A 40 6.54 -31.75 1.91
CA LEU A 40 7.91 -31.44 1.54
C LEU A 40 8.03 -31.08 0.04
N VAL A 41 7.32 -31.82 -0.82
CA VAL A 41 7.28 -31.54 -2.26
C VAL A 41 6.60 -30.21 -2.51
N MET A 42 5.46 -29.96 -1.85
CA MET A 42 4.73 -28.69 -1.97
C MET A 42 5.55 -27.49 -1.43
N ALA A 43 6.37 -27.70 -0.41
CA ALA A 43 7.24 -26.67 0.17
C ALA A 43 8.51 -26.42 -0.65
N SER A 44 8.91 -27.31 -1.55
CA SER A 44 10.17 -27.19 -2.29
C SER A 44 10.23 -25.94 -3.16
N PHE A 45 9.20 -25.67 -3.96
CA PHE A 45 9.12 -24.47 -4.79
C PHE A 45 9.17 -23.17 -3.96
N PRO A 46 8.28 -22.94 -2.96
CA PRO A 46 8.32 -21.73 -2.16
C PRO A 46 9.63 -21.57 -1.39
N ALA A 47 10.26 -22.64 -0.93
CA ALA A 47 11.56 -22.58 -0.25
C ALA A 47 12.66 -22.10 -1.20
N VAL A 48 12.77 -22.70 -2.38
CA VAL A 48 13.75 -22.30 -3.40
C VAL A 48 13.49 -20.87 -3.86
N PHE A 49 12.23 -20.54 -4.16
CA PHE A 49 11.86 -19.20 -4.58
C PHE A 49 12.21 -18.14 -3.53
N LEU A 50 11.92 -18.43 -2.25
CA LEU A 50 12.24 -17.51 -1.14
C LEU A 50 13.74 -17.26 -1.03
N VAL A 51 14.57 -18.31 -1.20
CA VAL A 51 16.03 -18.16 -1.22
C VAL A 51 16.45 -17.21 -2.35
N PHE A 52 15.95 -17.41 -3.57
CA PHE A 52 16.24 -16.51 -4.68
C PHE A 52 15.74 -15.09 -4.42
N ALA A 53 14.54 -14.93 -3.86
CA ALA A 53 13.99 -13.61 -3.56
C ALA A 53 14.84 -12.85 -2.53
N ILE A 54 15.36 -13.52 -1.49
CA ILE A 54 16.22 -12.89 -0.46
C ILE A 54 17.55 -12.39 -1.06
N PHE A 55 18.13 -13.14 -2.01
CA PHE A 55 19.37 -12.75 -2.66
C PHE A 55 19.19 -11.85 -3.88
N SER A 56 17.96 -11.60 -4.31
CA SER A 56 17.66 -10.68 -5.40
C SER A 56 17.96 -9.24 -4.99
N ARG A 57 18.48 -8.48 -5.94
CA ARG A 57 18.67 -7.03 -5.81
C ARG A 57 17.45 -6.22 -6.29
N ILE A 58 16.43 -6.90 -6.79
CA ILE A 58 15.19 -6.30 -7.26
C ILE A 58 14.28 -6.11 -6.06
N ASP A 59 13.95 -4.86 -5.74
CA ASP A 59 12.99 -4.51 -4.70
C ASP A 59 11.76 -3.86 -5.37
N ILE A 60 10.78 -4.68 -5.68
CA ILE A 60 9.49 -4.27 -6.25
C ILE A 60 8.34 -4.46 -5.25
N GLY A 61 8.68 -4.53 -3.96
CA GLY A 61 7.72 -4.70 -2.88
C GLY A 61 7.10 -6.09 -2.84
N ASP A 62 5.86 -6.15 -2.38
CA ASP A 62 5.13 -7.40 -2.15
C ASP A 62 4.97 -8.27 -3.42
N ARG A 63 4.94 -7.63 -4.60
CA ARG A 63 4.88 -8.34 -5.90
C ARG A 63 6.06 -9.28 -6.12
N HIS A 64 7.21 -9.01 -5.50
CA HIS A 64 8.38 -9.88 -5.59
C HIS A 64 8.14 -11.25 -4.95
N ILE A 65 7.31 -11.29 -3.90
CA ILE A 65 6.99 -12.52 -3.17
C ILE A 65 5.59 -13.05 -3.47
N LEU A 66 4.83 -12.41 -4.37
CA LEU A 66 3.48 -12.81 -4.75
C LEU A 66 3.33 -14.30 -5.11
N PRO A 67 4.30 -14.94 -5.82
CA PRO A 67 4.23 -16.38 -6.11
C PRO A 67 4.19 -17.28 -4.87
N LEU A 68 4.57 -16.77 -3.69
CA LEU A 68 4.52 -17.53 -2.43
C LEU A 68 3.13 -17.56 -1.80
N TYR A 69 2.24 -16.60 -2.15
CA TYR A 69 0.92 -16.48 -1.53
C TYR A 69 0.04 -17.73 -1.67
N PRO A 70 -0.08 -18.36 -2.85
CA PRO A 70 -0.86 -19.57 -2.97
C PRO A 70 -0.41 -20.68 -2.02
N PHE A 71 0.91 -20.84 -1.86
CA PHE A 71 1.47 -21.86 -0.96
C PHE A 71 1.25 -21.49 0.51
N ALA A 72 1.37 -20.22 0.86
CA ALA A 72 1.07 -19.72 2.21
C ALA A 72 -0.41 -19.97 2.57
N LEU A 73 -1.33 -19.71 1.65
CA LEU A 73 -2.76 -19.95 1.86
C LEU A 73 -3.07 -21.44 1.99
N LEU A 74 -2.46 -22.29 1.14
CA LEU A 74 -2.58 -23.75 1.26
C LEU A 74 -2.05 -24.24 2.61
N PHE A 75 -0.92 -23.70 3.07
CA PHE A 75 -0.38 -24.01 4.39
C PHE A 75 -1.33 -23.59 5.52
N CYS A 76 -1.98 -22.44 5.41
CA CYS A 76 -3.01 -22.02 6.36
C CYS A 76 -4.22 -22.97 6.39
N GLY A 77 -4.48 -23.70 5.29
CA GLY A 77 -5.55 -24.68 5.21
C GLY A 77 -5.45 -25.82 6.25
N VAL A 78 -4.24 -26.12 6.76
CA VAL A 78 -4.06 -27.12 7.82
C VAL A 78 -4.78 -26.72 9.13
N LEU A 79 -5.05 -25.43 9.31
CA LEU A 79 -5.80 -24.93 10.46
C LEU A 79 -7.26 -25.39 10.45
N TRP A 80 -7.81 -25.70 9.27
CA TRP A 80 -9.16 -26.25 9.15
C TRP A 80 -9.28 -27.61 9.84
N GLU A 81 -8.34 -28.52 9.59
CA GLU A 81 -8.32 -29.82 10.29
C GLU A 81 -8.21 -29.63 11.81
N TRP A 82 -7.44 -28.65 12.26
CA TRP A 82 -7.34 -28.35 13.68
C TRP A 82 -8.63 -27.78 14.27
N ALA A 83 -9.38 -27.03 13.48
CA ALA A 83 -10.66 -26.43 13.87
C ALA A 83 -11.84 -27.44 13.82
N GLU A 84 -11.69 -28.55 13.09
CA GLU A 84 -12.73 -29.54 12.95
C GLU A 84 -13.17 -30.08 14.31
N GLY A 85 -14.49 -30.07 14.56
CA GLY A 85 -15.09 -30.44 15.84
C GLY A 85 -14.85 -29.45 17.00
N ARG A 86 -14.08 -28.36 16.79
CA ARG A 86 -13.78 -27.33 17.82
C ARG A 86 -14.47 -26.01 17.51
N ARG A 87 -15.73 -25.87 17.92
CA ARG A 87 -16.56 -24.68 17.60
C ARG A 87 -15.91 -23.35 17.95
N ALA A 88 -15.15 -23.29 19.06
CA ALA A 88 -14.46 -22.06 19.48
C ALA A 88 -13.35 -21.67 18.49
N ILE A 89 -12.55 -22.63 18.02
CA ILE A 89 -11.48 -22.37 17.04
C ILE A 89 -12.10 -21.95 15.70
N MET A 90 -13.13 -22.64 15.26
CA MET A 90 -13.86 -22.29 14.04
C MET A 90 -14.43 -20.86 14.13
N ALA A 91 -15.03 -20.49 15.25
CA ALA A 91 -15.56 -19.14 15.46
C ALA A 91 -14.43 -18.08 15.38
N VAL A 92 -13.29 -18.34 15.99
CA VAL A 92 -12.12 -17.44 15.90
C VAL A 92 -11.65 -17.28 14.46
N LEU A 93 -11.51 -18.36 13.69
CA LEU A 93 -11.10 -18.30 12.28
C LEU A 93 -12.11 -17.51 11.44
N LEU A 94 -13.40 -17.70 11.66
CA LEU A 94 -14.45 -16.94 10.97
C LEU A 94 -14.43 -15.45 11.32
N VAL A 95 -14.21 -15.11 12.59
CA VAL A 95 -14.06 -13.70 13.02
C VAL A 95 -12.84 -13.07 12.37
N MET A 96 -11.70 -13.77 12.33
CA MET A 96 -10.50 -13.28 11.66
C MET A 96 -10.74 -13.05 10.17
N LEU A 97 -11.45 -13.94 9.50
CA LEU A 97 -11.82 -13.78 8.09
C LEU A 97 -12.74 -12.57 7.89
N ALA A 98 -13.72 -12.37 8.78
CA ALA A 98 -14.59 -11.20 8.73
C ALA A 98 -13.83 -9.89 8.96
N VAL A 99 -12.88 -9.85 9.89
CA VAL A 99 -12.00 -8.69 10.12
C VAL A 99 -11.16 -8.41 8.88
N HIS A 100 -10.61 -9.43 8.26
CA HIS A 100 -9.84 -9.28 7.02
C HIS A 100 -10.70 -8.72 5.87
N ALA A 101 -11.90 -9.25 5.69
CA ALA A 101 -12.82 -8.76 4.68
C ALA A 101 -13.18 -7.28 4.92
N ALA A 102 -13.49 -6.92 6.17
CA ALA A 102 -13.77 -5.54 6.55
C ALA A 102 -12.57 -4.60 6.33
N ASP A 103 -11.36 -5.06 6.64
CA ASP A 103 -10.13 -4.31 6.41
C ASP A 103 -9.89 -4.08 4.92
N SER A 104 -10.08 -5.10 4.09
CA SER A 104 -9.94 -4.99 2.64
C SER A 104 -10.97 -4.02 2.05
N VAL A 105 -12.23 -4.10 2.47
CA VAL A 105 -13.30 -3.20 1.98
C VAL A 105 -13.02 -1.74 2.29
N ARG A 106 -12.32 -1.41 3.37
CA ARG A 106 -11.93 -0.03 3.70
C ARG A 106 -11.08 0.66 2.63
N TYR A 107 -10.35 -0.11 1.85
CA TYR A 107 -9.47 0.41 0.81
C TYR A 107 -10.16 0.50 -0.56
N ALA A 108 -11.42 0.05 -0.68
CA ALA A 108 -12.13 0.17 -1.94
C ALA A 108 -12.31 1.64 -2.35
N PRO A 109 -12.10 1.98 -3.63
CA PRO A 109 -11.58 1.16 -4.74
C PRO A 109 -10.04 1.14 -4.83
N GLY A 110 -9.31 1.86 -3.97
CA GLY A 110 -7.87 2.10 -4.02
C GLY A 110 -7.02 0.95 -3.47
N TYR A 111 -7.27 -0.28 -3.91
CA TYR A 111 -6.60 -1.49 -3.39
C TYR A 111 -5.08 -1.54 -3.63
N ILE A 112 -4.57 -0.83 -4.63
CA ILE A 112 -3.11 -0.77 -4.90
C ILE A 112 -2.37 -0.18 -3.70
N SER A 113 -2.98 0.79 -3.02
CA SER A 113 -2.41 1.45 -1.85
C SER A 113 -2.71 0.72 -0.52
N TYR A 114 -3.08 -0.57 -0.58
CA TYR A 114 -3.43 -1.33 0.61
C TYR A 114 -2.21 -1.58 1.49
N PHE A 115 -2.34 -1.22 2.76
CA PHE A 115 -1.47 -1.66 3.84
C PHE A 115 -2.32 -2.23 4.97
N ASN A 116 -1.79 -3.23 5.64
CA ASN A 116 -2.51 -3.93 6.69
C ASN A 116 -2.72 -3.06 7.96
N LEU A 117 -3.48 -3.59 8.93
CA LEU A 117 -3.85 -2.89 10.16
C LEU A 117 -2.65 -2.44 11.03
N PHE A 118 -1.45 -2.96 10.82
CA PHE A 118 -0.24 -2.55 11.54
C PHE A 118 0.37 -1.26 10.99
N VAL A 119 -0.05 -0.84 9.81
CA VAL A 119 0.39 0.41 9.19
C VAL A 119 -0.73 1.44 9.30
N ALA A 120 -0.42 2.60 9.86
CA ALA A 120 -1.41 3.67 9.94
C ALA A 120 -1.88 4.06 8.54
N LYS A 121 -3.18 4.30 8.40
CA LYS A 121 -3.81 4.65 7.14
C LYS A 121 -3.09 5.82 6.48
N ASP A 122 -2.89 5.74 5.17
CA ASP A 122 -2.20 6.75 4.36
C ASP A 122 -0.76 7.07 4.81
N GLN A 123 -0.10 6.13 5.51
CA GLN A 123 1.31 6.22 5.89
C GLN A 123 2.18 5.14 5.22
N GLY A 124 1.58 4.24 4.47
CA GLY A 124 2.27 3.15 3.78
C GLY A 124 3.41 3.63 2.89
N TYR A 125 3.27 4.80 2.26
CA TYR A 125 4.29 5.43 1.42
C TYR A 125 5.63 5.69 2.12
N LYS A 126 5.66 5.72 3.45
CA LYS A 126 6.89 5.84 4.24
C LYS A 126 7.67 4.53 4.32
N LEU A 127 7.00 3.42 4.06
CA LEU A 127 7.58 2.09 4.05
C LEU A 127 7.94 1.67 2.62
N LEU A 128 7.00 1.85 1.71
CA LEU A 128 7.12 1.52 0.29
C LEU A 128 6.52 2.65 -0.53
N SER A 129 7.06 2.88 -1.69
CA SER A 129 6.61 3.88 -2.66
C SER A 129 6.46 3.26 -4.04
N ASP A 130 6.31 4.08 -5.07
CA ASP A 130 6.12 3.63 -6.44
C ASP A 130 4.86 2.77 -6.58
N SER A 131 4.91 1.82 -7.40
CA SER A 131 3.86 0.89 -7.77
C SER A 131 3.24 0.08 -6.62
N ASN A 132 3.78 0.15 -5.41
CA ASN A 132 3.17 -0.44 -4.20
C ASN A 132 2.13 0.49 -3.55
N VAL A 133 2.10 1.77 -3.93
CA VAL A 133 1.16 2.76 -3.40
C VAL A 133 0.45 3.50 -4.52
N ASP A 134 1.18 3.90 -5.56
CA ASP A 134 0.69 4.76 -6.61
C ASP A 134 1.25 4.31 -7.96
N TRP A 135 0.36 3.82 -8.81
CA TRP A 135 0.61 3.45 -10.19
C TRP A 135 -0.06 4.42 -11.17
N GLY A 136 -0.49 5.58 -10.67
CA GLY A 136 -1.27 6.54 -11.45
C GLY A 136 -2.77 6.24 -11.50
N GLN A 137 -3.27 5.35 -10.64
CA GLN A 137 -4.68 4.95 -10.62
C GLN A 137 -5.64 6.04 -10.15
N GLY A 138 -5.15 7.07 -9.44
CA GLY A 138 -5.98 8.05 -8.75
C GLY A 138 -6.66 9.12 -9.63
N LEU A 139 -6.54 9.10 -10.97
CA LEU A 139 -7.08 10.14 -11.84
C LEU A 139 -8.60 10.32 -11.74
N LEU A 140 -9.36 9.22 -11.55
CA LEU A 140 -10.80 9.31 -11.35
C LEU A 140 -11.16 10.01 -10.02
N ALA A 141 -10.32 9.84 -8.99
CA ALA A 141 -10.51 10.54 -7.73
C ALA A 141 -10.16 12.03 -7.84
N VAL A 142 -9.18 12.40 -8.68
CA VAL A 142 -8.89 13.81 -9.02
C VAL A 142 -10.06 14.43 -9.74
N LYS A 143 -10.59 13.79 -10.78
CA LYS A 143 -11.77 14.27 -11.52
C LYS A 143 -12.96 14.52 -10.58
N LYS A 144 -13.25 13.54 -9.72
CA LYS A 144 -14.32 13.67 -8.73
C LYS A 144 -14.09 14.84 -7.77
N TYR A 145 -12.83 15.09 -7.42
CA TYR A 145 -12.48 16.25 -6.59
C TYR A 145 -12.75 17.56 -7.32
N GLU A 146 -12.33 17.69 -8.58
CA GLU A 146 -12.62 18.87 -9.43
C GLU A 146 -14.12 19.15 -9.54
N GLU A 147 -14.93 18.12 -9.79
CA GLU A 147 -16.39 18.22 -9.87
C GLU A 147 -17.03 18.71 -8.54
N GLN A 148 -16.42 18.38 -7.41
CA GLN A 148 -16.86 18.83 -6.09
C GLN A 148 -16.40 20.25 -5.73
N HIS A 149 -15.41 20.80 -6.44
CA HIS A 149 -14.79 22.10 -6.15
C HIS A 149 -14.76 22.99 -7.41
N PRO A 150 -15.92 23.30 -7.99
CA PRO A 150 -15.98 24.08 -9.21
C PRO A 150 -15.43 25.49 -8.97
N GLY A 151 -14.58 25.94 -9.88
CA GLY A 151 -13.95 27.28 -9.79
C GLY A 151 -12.67 27.33 -8.95
N GLU A 152 -12.25 26.25 -8.28
CA GLU A 152 -10.92 26.19 -7.67
C GLU A 152 -9.83 26.05 -8.74
N THR A 153 -8.72 26.76 -8.52
CA THR A 153 -7.51 26.52 -9.31
C THR A 153 -6.78 25.33 -8.72
N ILE A 154 -6.78 24.21 -9.45
CA ILE A 154 -6.18 22.96 -9.03
C ILE A 154 -4.92 22.70 -9.87
N HIS A 155 -3.82 22.40 -9.17
CA HIS A 155 -2.57 21.99 -9.77
C HIS A 155 -2.32 20.52 -9.43
N LEU A 156 -1.93 19.73 -10.44
CA LEU A 156 -1.75 18.30 -10.32
C LEU A 156 -0.28 17.93 -10.50
N LEU A 157 0.34 17.41 -9.44
CA LEU A 157 1.60 16.72 -9.49
C LEU A 157 1.32 15.22 -9.63
N TYR A 158 1.35 14.73 -10.87
CA TYR A 158 0.95 13.37 -11.20
C TYR A 158 2.16 12.47 -11.48
N TRP A 159 2.08 11.26 -10.98
CA TRP A 159 2.97 10.16 -11.33
C TRP A 159 2.15 9.05 -11.99
N GLY A 160 2.45 8.76 -13.25
CA GLY A 160 1.76 7.74 -14.05
C GLY A 160 2.02 7.94 -15.53
N SER A 161 1.68 6.94 -16.33
CA SER A 161 1.89 6.92 -17.78
C SER A 161 0.68 7.44 -18.59
N MET A 162 -0.47 7.62 -17.94
CA MET A 162 -1.70 8.05 -18.61
C MET A 162 -1.81 9.57 -18.59
N GLU A 163 -2.28 10.15 -19.69
CA GLU A 163 -2.59 11.57 -19.75
C GLU A 163 -3.86 11.89 -18.95
N PRO A 164 -3.79 12.80 -17.94
CA PRO A 164 -4.95 13.13 -17.10
C PRO A 164 -6.17 13.58 -17.88
N GLN A 165 -5.98 14.27 -19.00
CA GLN A 165 -7.04 14.79 -19.87
C GLN A 165 -7.91 13.68 -20.45
N LEU A 166 -7.37 12.48 -20.69
CA LEU A 166 -8.13 11.32 -21.16
C LEU A 166 -9.18 10.86 -20.15
N TYR A 167 -8.94 11.15 -18.86
CA TYR A 167 -9.88 10.88 -17.76
C TYR A 167 -10.80 12.07 -17.47
N GLY A 168 -10.70 13.15 -18.27
CA GLY A 168 -11.49 14.37 -18.09
C GLY A 168 -11.00 15.26 -16.95
N VAL A 169 -9.77 15.07 -16.47
CA VAL A 169 -9.12 15.94 -15.48
C VAL A 169 -8.64 17.22 -16.16
N GLN A 170 -8.99 18.38 -15.58
CA GLN A 170 -8.68 19.70 -16.11
C GLN A 170 -7.55 20.40 -15.33
N ALA A 171 -7.12 19.85 -14.21
CA ALA A 171 -6.06 20.40 -13.37
C ALA A 171 -4.80 20.70 -14.17
N ALA A 172 -4.18 21.85 -13.90
CA ALA A 172 -2.92 22.23 -14.52
C ALA A 172 -1.78 21.38 -13.99
N GLY A 173 -0.97 20.82 -14.88
CA GLY A 173 0.23 20.05 -14.46
C GLY A 173 1.21 20.91 -13.67
N LEU A 174 1.73 20.39 -12.55
CA LEU A 174 2.73 21.08 -11.74
C LEU A 174 4.14 20.61 -12.10
N SER A 175 4.96 21.53 -12.61
CA SER A 175 6.35 21.27 -12.95
C SER A 175 7.31 21.70 -11.83
N ALA A 176 8.50 21.09 -11.82
CA ALA A 176 9.55 21.47 -10.87
C ALA A 176 9.91 22.96 -10.99
N GLY A 177 10.12 23.60 -9.85
CA GLY A 177 10.42 25.05 -9.79
C GLY A 177 9.17 25.96 -9.85
N GLN A 178 7.98 25.41 -10.00
CA GLN A 178 6.74 26.18 -9.89
C GLN A 178 6.25 26.18 -8.44
N TRP A 179 5.70 27.33 -8.02
CA TRP A 179 5.16 27.56 -6.68
C TRP A 179 3.75 28.16 -6.80
N PRO A 180 2.77 27.34 -7.19
CA PRO A 180 1.42 27.83 -7.43
C PRO A 180 0.74 28.24 -6.11
N ARG A 181 -0.30 29.06 -6.23
CA ARG A 181 -1.29 29.31 -5.18
C ARG A 181 -2.56 28.53 -5.47
N GLY A 182 -3.26 28.11 -4.42
CA GLY A 182 -4.48 27.32 -4.54
C GLY A 182 -4.29 25.86 -4.14
N THR A 183 -5.12 25.00 -4.68
CA THR A 183 -5.10 23.58 -4.36
C THR A 183 -4.05 22.85 -5.18
N VAL A 184 -3.17 22.11 -4.48
CA VAL A 184 -2.23 21.19 -5.10
C VAL A 184 -2.61 19.77 -4.72
N ILE A 185 -2.85 18.93 -5.75
CA ILE A 185 -3.03 17.49 -5.58
C ILE A 185 -1.72 16.81 -6.03
N ALA A 186 -1.07 16.10 -5.13
CA ALA A 186 0.22 15.52 -5.41
C ALA A 186 0.23 14.01 -5.21
N SER A 187 0.70 13.29 -6.22
CA SER A 187 1.03 11.87 -6.15
C SER A 187 2.10 11.63 -5.09
N VAL A 188 1.87 10.64 -4.26
CA VAL A 188 2.81 10.22 -3.21
C VAL A 188 4.16 9.85 -3.81
N THR A 189 4.18 9.14 -4.93
CA THR A 189 5.43 8.75 -5.61
C THR A 189 6.22 9.96 -6.11
N ALA A 190 5.54 10.97 -6.66
CA ALA A 190 6.20 12.20 -7.07
C ALA A 190 6.69 13.02 -5.87
N LEU A 191 5.96 13.02 -4.74
CA LEU A 191 6.38 13.69 -3.50
C LEU A 191 7.63 13.06 -2.87
N THR A 192 7.78 11.73 -2.94
CA THR A 192 8.98 11.05 -2.43
C THR A 192 10.23 11.35 -3.25
N GLY A 193 10.06 11.90 -4.46
CA GLY A 193 11.16 12.27 -5.34
C GLY A 193 11.99 11.10 -5.88
N GLN A 194 11.59 9.86 -5.64
CA GLN A 194 12.36 8.65 -5.91
C GLN A 194 12.84 8.55 -7.36
N PHE A 195 12.03 9.03 -8.32
CA PHE A 195 12.32 8.95 -9.75
C PHE A 195 12.59 10.31 -10.39
N LEU A 196 12.76 11.34 -9.57
CA LEU A 196 13.04 12.69 -10.07
C LEU A 196 14.55 12.95 -10.15
N PRO A 197 15.01 13.73 -11.15
CA PRO A 197 16.40 14.18 -11.21
C PRO A 197 16.84 14.93 -9.95
N ASN A 198 15.92 15.70 -9.35
CA ASN A 198 16.09 16.32 -8.03
C ASN A 198 15.03 15.72 -7.08
N PRO A 199 15.43 14.86 -6.15
CA PRO A 199 14.50 14.24 -5.19
C PRO A 199 13.78 15.25 -4.29
N ASP A 200 14.36 16.42 -4.06
CA ASP A 200 13.79 17.44 -3.18
C ASP A 200 12.89 18.46 -3.93
N ALA A 201 12.66 18.27 -5.24
CA ALA A 201 11.95 19.24 -6.09
C ALA A 201 10.58 19.66 -5.56
N TYR A 202 9.87 18.74 -4.91
CA TYR A 202 8.52 18.99 -4.38
C TYR A 202 8.42 18.87 -2.85
N ARG A 203 9.55 18.70 -2.15
CA ARG A 203 9.59 18.59 -0.69
C ARG A 203 9.03 19.81 0.04
N TRP A 204 8.98 20.96 -0.63
CA TRP A 204 8.38 22.16 -0.10
C TRP A 204 6.88 21.98 0.22
N LEU A 205 6.16 21.06 -0.45
CA LEU A 205 4.75 20.75 -0.15
C LEU A 205 4.58 20.17 1.27
N GLU A 206 5.59 19.52 1.83
CA GLU A 206 5.55 19.00 3.21
C GLU A 206 5.43 20.09 4.27
N ARG A 207 5.70 21.36 3.93
CA ARG A 207 5.52 22.52 4.81
C ARG A 207 4.05 22.86 5.03
N TYR A 208 3.18 22.40 4.15
CA TYR A 208 1.73 22.63 4.21
C TYR A 208 1.03 21.43 4.83
N PRO A 209 -0.02 21.65 5.64
CA PRO A 209 -0.79 20.55 6.19
C PRO A 209 -1.54 19.83 5.07
N ARG A 210 -1.48 18.51 5.10
CA ARG A 210 -2.30 17.66 4.23
C ARG A 210 -3.77 17.80 4.65
N LYS A 211 -4.60 18.34 3.77
CA LYS A 211 -6.04 18.55 4.00
C LYS A 211 -6.83 17.24 3.80
N ARG A 212 -6.48 16.48 2.78
CA ARG A 212 -7.20 15.27 2.40
C ARG A 212 -6.27 14.29 1.68
N THR A 213 -6.62 13.03 1.72
CA THR A 213 -6.04 11.99 0.85
C THR A 213 -7.10 11.49 -0.11
N LEU A 214 -6.77 11.37 -1.38
CA LEU A 214 -7.60 10.79 -2.42
C LEU A 214 -7.00 9.45 -2.81
N ASP A 215 -7.85 8.43 -2.93
CA ASP A 215 -7.47 7.08 -3.38
C ASP A 215 -6.23 6.51 -2.66
N HIS A 216 -6.00 6.93 -1.40
CA HIS A 216 -4.85 6.56 -0.56
C HIS A 216 -3.46 6.89 -1.15
N ALA A 217 -3.38 7.46 -2.35
CA ALA A 217 -2.17 7.69 -3.12
C ALA A 217 -1.92 9.15 -3.50
N LEU A 218 -2.91 10.02 -3.37
CA LEU A 218 -2.81 11.43 -3.74
C LEU A 218 -3.10 12.31 -2.53
N PHE A 219 -2.20 13.25 -2.24
CA PHE A 219 -2.36 14.19 -1.14
C PHE A 219 -2.80 15.55 -1.62
N VAL A 220 -3.80 16.12 -0.95
CA VAL A 220 -4.32 17.45 -1.23
C VAL A 220 -3.75 18.45 -0.26
N PHE A 221 -3.12 19.50 -0.80
CA PHE A 221 -2.56 20.62 -0.07
C PHE A 221 -3.21 21.93 -0.49
N GLU A 222 -3.34 22.85 0.45
CA GLU A 222 -3.72 24.23 0.17
C GLU A 222 -2.50 25.14 0.29
N VAL A 223 -2.06 25.69 -0.84
CA VAL A 223 -0.84 26.48 -0.95
C VAL A 223 -1.18 27.96 -1.03
N GLY A 224 -0.55 28.77 -0.18
CA GLY A 224 -0.72 30.22 -0.19
C GLY A 224 -1.86 30.77 0.67
N GLY A 225 -2.50 29.94 1.54
CA GLY A 225 -3.42 30.38 2.57
C GLY A 225 -2.73 31.07 3.77
N LYS A 226 -3.53 31.56 4.74
CA LYS A 226 -3.00 32.23 5.97
C LYS A 226 -1.89 31.44 6.69
N GLU A 227 -1.88 30.13 6.58
CA GLU A 227 -0.85 29.27 7.18
C GLU A 227 0.52 29.37 6.50
N ALA A 228 0.54 29.71 5.19
CA ALA A 228 1.79 29.92 4.46
C ALA A 228 2.48 31.24 4.89
N GLU A 229 1.69 32.26 5.23
CA GLU A 229 2.22 33.54 5.72
C GLU A 229 2.85 33.42 7.11
N LEU A 230 2.32 32.51 7.96
CA LEU A 230 2.82 32.29 9.33
C LEU A 230 4.12 31.46 9.36
N ARG A 231 4.43 30.70 8.31
CA ARG A 231 5.61 29.79 8.27
C ARG A 231 6.79 30.28 7.42
N GLY A 232 6.68 31.48 6.88
CA GLY A 232 7.74 32.13 6.08
C GLY A 232 7.74 31.63 4.62
N LYS A 233 7.99 32.56 3.70
CA LYS A 233 8.28 32.24 2.30
C LYS A 233 9.49 31.32 2.19
N PRO A 234 9.60 30.47 1.13
CA PRO A 234 10.75 29.62 0.88
C PRO A 234 12.04 30.44 0.74
#